data_aa816a086db883886f4a697991cadc49
#
_entry.id   aa816a086db883886f4a697991cadc49
#
_cell.length_a   1.000
_cell.length_b   1.000
_cell.length_c   1.000
_cell.angle_alpha   90.00
_cell.angle_beta   90.00
_cell.angle_gamma   90.00
#
_symmetry.space_group_name_H-M   'P 1'
#
loop_
_entity.id
_entity.type
_entity.pdbx_description
1 polymer ?
#
loop_
_entity_poly.entity_id
_entity_poly.type
_entity_poly.pdbx_seq_one_letter_code
_entity_poly.pdbx_strand_id
1 'polypeptide(L)'
;MLNLQKDSKDFYYQLDSYDYTLPEELIATHPQDNRSSSQLLNCEIESNFKDQIFSDLLDLLNKNDVLVLNNTKVLAARLYAEKLTKGKVELLIERIDNNNKRLALSHIKSNKSLKTDTRIIIDKKFHARVLDKTEDGLYIIALDETLDSWYKVLETSGHMPLPPYMQREAQDEDKLRYQTVFAEKEGAVAAPTAGLHFNQELLDKLQAKGVIITYVTLHVGSGTFRPVRVDNILDHKMHAEYIDVSKETANIIKQAKKDNHRIVAVGTTVLRTLESDYDLEYSGDTNIFIYPGFEFKVIDILITNFHLPKSTLLMLVAAFAGYDKIMLAYATAIERKYKFYSYGDAMILYRK
;
A
#
# COMPACT_ATOMS: atom_id res chain seq x y z
N MET A 1 -26.21 4.49 -21.80
CA MET A 1 -24.73 4.59 -21.81
C MET A 1 -24.39 5.98 -22.34
N LEU A 2 -23.94 6.89 -21.49
CA LEU A 2 -23.43 8.19 -21.92
C LEU A 2 -22.10 7.92 -22.66
N ASN A 3 -22.10 8.10 -23.99
CA ASN A 3 -20.87 8.11 -24.81
C ASN A 3 -20.10 9.42 -24.49
N LEU A 4 -19.40 9.43 -23.35
CA LEU A 4 -18.43 10.48 -23.09
C LEU A 4 -17.25 10.27 -24.05
N GLN A 5 -16.98 11.25 -24.90
CA GLN A 5 -15.81 11.22 -25.78
C GLN A 5 -14.57 11.22 -24.87
N LYS A 6 -13.64 10.30 -25.08
CA LYS A 6 -12.38 10.15 -24.31
C LYS A 6 -11.56 11.44 -24.21
N ASP A 7 -11.80 12.40 -25.10
CA ASP A 7 -11.10 13.68 -25.15
C ASP A 7 -11.62 14.74 -24.15
N SER A 8 -12.71 14.45 -23.43
CA SER A 8 -13.21 15.36 -22.39
C SER A 8 -12.54 15.05 -21.05
N LYS A 9 -12.12 16.12 -20.31
CA LYS A 9 -11.62 15.95 -18.95
C LYS A 9 -12.60 15.20 -18.05
N ASP A 10 -13.90 15.34 -18.31
CA ASP A 10 -14.98 14.69 -17.58
C ASP A 10 -14.92 13.16 -17.65
N PHE A 11 -14.35 12.58 -18.73
CA PHE A 11 -14.12 11.14 -18.84
C PHE A 11 -13.24 10.63 -17.72
N TYR A 12 -12.13 11.31 -17.42
CA TYR A 12 -11.19 10.89 -16.36
C TYR A 12 -11.71 11.10 -14.94
N TYR A 13 -12.83 11.82 -14.79
CA TYR A 13 -13.46 12.03 -13.47
C TYR A 13 -14.55 11.00 -13.16
N GLN A 14 -14.93 10.15 -14.11
CA GLN A 14 -15.89 9.08 -13.89
C GLN A 14 -15.21 7.84 -13.32
N LEU A 15 -15.74 7.30 -12.22
CA LEU A 15 -15.24 6.06 -11.61
C LEU A 15 -15.24 4.88 -12.58
N ASP A 16 -16.28 4.78 -13.41
CA ASP A 16 -16.46 3.71 -14.40
C ASP A 16 -15.38 3.72 -15.49
N SER A 17 -14.69 4.85 -15.72
CA SER A 17 -13.54 4.88 -16.63
C SER A 17 -12.36 4.02 -16.16
N TYR A 18 -12.31 3.67 -14.88
CA TYR A 18 -11.27 2.84 -14.28
C TYR A 18 -11.74 1.40 -14.04
N ASP A 19 -12.80 0.97 -14.73
CA ASP A 19 -13.30 -0.39 -14.63
C ASP A 19 -12.63 -1.32 -15.63
N TYR A 20 -12.41 -2.56 -15.22
CA TYR A 20 -11.99 -3.66 -16.10
C TYR A 20 -12.43 -4.99 -15.50
N THR A 21 -12.61 -6.00 -16.34
CA THR A 21 -12.96 -7.34 -15.89
C THR A 21 -11.71 -8.13 -15.56
N LEU A 22 -11.58 -8.56 -14.29
CA LEU A 22 -10.49 -9.41 -13.83
C LEU A 22 -11.02 -10.83 -13.56
N PRO A 23 -10.52 -11.86 -14.26
CA PRO A 23 -10.81 -13.25 -13.93
C PRO A 23 -10.30 -13.62 -12.53
N GLU A 24 -11.13 -14.29 -11.72
CA GLU A 24 -10.79 -14.64 -10.31
C GLU A 24 -9.54 -15.51 -10.22
N GLU A 25 -9.28 -16.38 -11.19
CA GLU A 25 -8.11 -17.23 -11.25
C GLU A 25 -6.79 -16.49 -11.41
N LEU A 26 -6.84 -15.20 -11.78
CA LEU A 26 -5.66 -14.34 -11.86
C LEU A 26 -5.34 -13.65 -10.53
N ILE A 27 -6.20 -13.75 -9.52
CA ILE A 27 -5.96 -13.17 -8.20
C ILE A 27 -5.00 -14.08 -7.42
N ALA A 28 -3.81 -13.58 -7.10
CA ALA A 28 -2.85 -14.31 -6.28
C ALA A 28 -3.24 -14.27 -4.80
N THR A 29 -3.48 -15.43 -4.21
CA THR A 29 -3.84 -15.58 -2.80
C THR A 29 -2.66 -16.05 -1.92
N HIS A 30 -1.60 -16.56 -2.53
CA HIS A 30 -0.38 -17.05 -1.86
C HIS A 30 0.86 -16.47 -2.53
N PRO A 31 1.95 -16.28 -1.77
CA PRO A 31 3.22 -15.81 -2.32
C PRO A 31 3.88 -16.90 -3.17
N GLN A 32 4.68 -16.50 -4.15
CA GLN A 32 5.58 -17.40 -4.88
C GLN A 32 6.75 -17.84 -3.98
N ASP A 33 7.34 -19.01 -4.21
CA ASP A 33 8.46 -19.52 -3.42
C ASP A 33 9.65 -18.56 -3.37
N ASN A 34 10.05 -18.04 -4.52
CA ASN A 34 11.07 -17.01 -4.63
C ASN A 34 10.44 -15.64 -4.90
N ARG A 35 10.76 -14.64 -4.08
CA ARG A 35 10.24 -13.27 -4.22
C ARG A 35 10.54 -12.63 -5.57
N SER A 36 11.78 -12.80 -6.06
CA SER A 36 12.26 -12.15 -7.29
C SER A 36 11.95 -12.93 -8.57
N SER A 37 11.19 -14.04 -8.50
CA SER A 37 10.77 -14.82 -9.67
C SER A 37 9.41 -14.43 -10.25
N SER A 38 8.72 -13.45 -9.66
CA SER A 38 7.47 -12.93 -10.22
C SER A 38 7.69 -12.34 -11.61
N GLN A 39 6.64 -12.38 -12.44
CA GLN A 39 6.69 -11.74 -13.75
C GLN A 39 6.74 -10.22 -13.59
N LEU A 40 7.40 -9.55 -14.52
CA LEU A 40 7.52 -8.10 -14.62
C LEU A 40 7.10 -7.65 -16.01
N LEU A 41 5.99 -6.94 -16.12
CA LEU A 41 5.57 -6.32 -17.36
C LEU A 41 6.32 -4.99 -17.54
N ASN A 42 7.25 -4.95 -18.50
CA ASN A 42 7.95 -3.71 -18.82
C ASN A 42 7.14 -2.88 -19.81
N CYS A 43 6.65 -1.75 -19.32
CA CYS A 43 5.81 -0.81 -20.05
C CYS A 43 6.60 0.42 -20.57
N GLU A 44 7.88 0.28 -20.90
CA GLU A 44 8.69 1.37 -21.44
C GLU A 44 8.13 1.89 -22.75
N ILE A 45 7.94 0.99 -23.72
CA ILE A 45 7.47 1.33 -25.06
C ILE A 45 5.96 1.04 -25.14
N GLU A 46 5.18 2.06 -25.49
CA GLU A 46 3.75 1.92 -25.73
C GLU A 46 3.49 0.90 -26.85
N SER A 47 2.49 0.02 -26.62
CA SER A 47 2.10 -1.05 -27.55
C SER A 47 3.15 -2.14 -27.80
N ASN A 48 4.30 -2.11 -27.12
CA ASN A 48 5.32 -3.14 -27.20
C ASN A 48 5.84 -3.53 -25.82
N PHE A 49 4.91 -3.95 -24.94
CA PHE A 49 5.25 -4.39 -23.59
C PHE A 49 6.03 -5.69 -23.61
N LYS A 50 7.11 -5.75 -22.83
CA LYS A 50 7.99 -6.92 -22.74
C LYS A 50 7.71 -7.71 -21.48
N ASP A 51 7.63 -9.03 -21.63
CA ASP A 51 7.60 -9.96 -20.50
C ASP A 51 9.03 -10.17 -19.99
N GLN A 52 9.22 -9.93 -18.71
CA GLN A 52 10.48 -10.10 -17.99
C GLN A 52 10.19 -10.78 -16.65
N ILE A 53 11.22 -11.09 -15.88
CA ILE A 53 11.11 -11.50 -14.47
C ILE A 53 11.62 -10.37 -13.57
N PHE A 54 11.16 -10.34 -12.33
CA PHE A 54 11.47 -9.24 -11.43
C PHE A 54 12.98 -9.08 -11.19
N SER A 55 13.76 -10.17 -11.21
CA SER A 55 15.22 -10.10 -11.12
C SER A 55 15.89 -9.34 -12.26
N ASP A 56 15.22 -9.17 -13.42
CA ASP A 56 15.75 -8.41 -14.56
C ASP A 56 15.81 -6.90 -14.29
N LEU A 57 15.28 -6.45 -13.15
CA LEU A 57 15.53 -5.08 -12.66
C LEU A 57 17.02 -4.76 -12.60
N LEU A 58 17.86 -5.78 -12.40
CA LEU A 58 19.31 -5.62 -12.47
C LEU A 58 19.78 -5.04 -13.81
N ASP A 59 19.13 -5.40 -14.90
CA ASP A 59 19.48 -4.90 -16.25
C ASP A 59 18.78 -3.57 -16.58
N LEU A 60 17.59 -3.33 -16.03
CA LEU A 60 16.77 -2.15 -16.29
C LEU A 60 17.21 -0.90 -15.51
N LEU A 61 17.76 -1.08 -14.32
CA LEU A 61 18.26 0.03 -13.51
C LEU A 61 19.72 0.32 -13.80
N ASN A 62 20.09 1.59 -13.85
CA ASN A 62 21.43 2.05 -14.15
C ASN A 62 22.21 2.41 -12.88
N LYS A 63 23.54 2.48 -12.99
CA LYS A 63 24.38 3.10 -11.97
C LYS A 63 23.88 4.53 -11.69
N ASN A 64 23.85 4.90 -10.42
CA ASN A 64 23.38 6.19 -9.88
C ASN A 64 21.85 6.40 -9.93
N ASP A 65 21.04 5.47 -10.46
CA ASP A 65 19.61 5.53 -10.20
C ASP A 65 19.36 5.46 -8.69
N VAL A 66 18.37 6.21 -8.20
CA VAL A 66 17.96 6.18 -6.79
C VAL A 66 16.72 5.33 -6.64
N LEU A 67 16.89 4.13 -6.08
CA LEU A 67 15.81 3.20 -5.77
C LEU A 67 15.25 3.52 -4.38
N VAL A 68 14.03 4.02 -4.32
CA VAL A 68 13.37 4.39 -3.07
C VAL A 68 12.38 3.32 -2.65
N LEU A 69 12.53 2.81 -1.43
CA LEU A 69 11.75 1.72 -0.84
C LEU A 69 10.94 2.22 0.36
N ASN A 70 9.80 1.58 0.65
CA ASN A 70 9.02 1.85 1.86
C ASN A 70 9.38 0.85 2.96
N ASN A 71 10.07 1.29 4.02
CA ASN A 71 10.55 0.44 5.12
C ASN A 71 9.51 0.22 6.23
N THR A 72 8.24 0.53 5.97
CA THR A 72 7.19 0.25 6.96
C THR A 72 7.08 -1.23 7.26
N LYS A 73 6.83 -1.57 8.55
CA LYS A 73 6.62 -2.93 9.04
C LYS A 73 5.16 -3.14 9.40
N VAL A 74 4.57 -4.19 8.86
CA VAL A 74 3.17 -4.55 9.14
C VAL A 74 3.04 -5.10 10.54
N LEU A 75 2.07 -4.57 11.29
CA LEU A 75 1.67 -5.11 12.58
C LEU A 75 0.72 -6.29 12.40
N ALA A 76 0.76 -7.25 13.31
CA ALA A 76 -0.26 -8.30 13.43
C ALA A 76 -1.56 -7.67 13.99
N ALA A 77 -2.14 -6.73 13.24
CA ALA A 77 -3.12 -5.76 13.71
C ALA A 77 -4.54 -6.30 13.90
N ARG A 78 -4.81 -7.55 13.49
CA ARG A 78 -6.13 -8.17 13.66
C ARG A 78 -6.20 -8.92 14.99
N LEU A 79 -7.25 -8.64 15.76
CA LEU A 79 -7.48 -9.25 17.07
C LEU A 79 -8.92 -9.78 17.17
N TYR A 80 -9.07 -10.90 17.85
CA TYR A 80 -10.37 -11.47 18.19
C TYR A 80 -10.67 -11.24 19.67
N ALA A 81 -11.87 -10.73 19.94
CA ALA A 81 -12.30 -10.34 21.27
C ALA A 81 -13.76 -10.75 21.51
N GLU A 82 -14.17 -10.65 22.76
CA GLU A 82 -15.53 -10.84 23.20
C GLU A 82 -15.99 -9.65 24.07
N LYS A 83 -17.27 -9.29 23.98
CA LYS A 83 -17.92 -8.42 24.96
C LYS A 83 -18.10 -9.19 26.28
N LEU A 84 -18.29 -8.49 27.39
CA LEU A 84 -18.70 -9.12 28.66
C LEU A 84 -19.97 -9.98 28.52
N THR A 85 -20.82 -9.64 27.54
CA THR A 85 -22.04 -10.40 27.19
C THR A 85 -21.80 -11.56 26.24
N LYS A 86 -20.55 -11.97 26.05
CA LYS A 86 -20.13 -13.07 25.14
C LYS A 86 -20.35 -12.82 23.65
N GLY A 87 -20.69 -11.61 23.25
CA GLY A 87 -20.79 -11.25 21.82
C GLY A 87 -19.38 -11.15 21.19
N LYS A 88 -19.17 -11.83 20.07
CA LYS A 88 -17.92 -11.81 19.32
C LYS A 88 -17.63 -10.41 18.76
N VAL A 89 -16.37 -10.04 18.76
CA VAL A 89 -15.84 -8.77 18.27
C VAL A 89 -14.54 -9.06 17.50
N GLU A 90 -14.41 -8.53 16.30
CA GLU A 90 -13.14 -8.49 15.57
C GLU A 90 -12.65 -7.05 15.56
N LEU A 91 -11.40 -6.87 15.94
CA LEU A 91 -10.71 -5.58 15.91
C LEU A 91 -9.67 -5.62 14.79
N LEU A 92 -9.54 -4.51 14.07
CA LEU A 92 -8.39 -4.24 13.22
C LEU A 92 -7.80 -2.91 13.68
N ILE A 93 -6.67 -2.96 14.36
CA ILE A 93 -5.97 -1.78 14.85
C ILE A 93 -5.45 -1.00 13.66
N GLU A 94 -5.98 0.20 13.43
CA GLU A 94 -5.60 1.07 12.32
C GLU A 94 -4.36 1.92 12.65
N ARG A 95 -4.32 2.44 13.87
CA ARG A 95 -3.20 3.29 14.34
C ARG A 95 -3.12 3.22 15.87
N ILE A 96 -1.92 3.08 16.38
CA ILE A 96 -1.62 3.25 17.81
C ILE A 96 -1.19 4.72 18.02
N ASP A 97 -1.71 5.34 19.05
CA ASP A 97 -1.38 6.75 19.35
C ASP A 97 0.09 6.90 19.73
N ASN A 98 0.75 7.89 19.13
CA ASN A 98 2.19 8.09 19.32
C ASN A 98 2.56 8.58 20.71
N ASN A 99 1.67 9.35 21.34
CA ASN A 99 1.91 9.94 22.66
C ASN A 99 1.40 9.04 23.80
N ASN A 100 0.39 8.22 23.53
CA ASN A 100 -0.17 7.29 24.50
C ASN A 100 -0.39 5.91 23.88
N LYS A 101 0.61 5.03 23.99
CA LYS A 101 0.59 3.67 23.41
C LYS A 101 -0.53 2.77 23.91
N ARG A 102 -1.29 3.19 24.93
CA ARG A 102 -2.51 2.51 25.41
C ARG A 102 -3.76 2.87 24.59
N LEU A 103 -3.71 3.93 23.80
CA LEU A 103 -4.79 4.34 22.90
C LEU A 103 -4.54 3.83 21.47
N ALA A 104 -5.61 3.42 20.82
CA ALA A 104 -5.58 3.07 19.40
C ALA A 104 -6.87 3.45 18.69
N LEU A 105 -6.75 3.72 17.39
CA LEU A 105 -7.86 3.74 16.45
C LEU A 105 -8.04 2.34 15.88
N SER A 106 -9.27 1.88 15.80
CA SER A 106 -9.59 0.53 15.35
C SER A 106 -10.88 0.48 14.54
N HIS A 107 -10.87 -0.32 13.48
CA HIS A 107 -12.10 -0.85 12.94
C HIS A 107 -12.63 -1.93 13.88
N ILE A 108 -13.94 -1.92 14.09
CA ILE A 108 -14.60 -2.95 14.91
C ILE A 108 -15.73 -3.57 14.12
N LYS A 109 -15.67 -4.90 13.94
CA LYS A 109 -16.73 -5.70 13.39
C LYS A 109 -17.42 -6.47 14.51
N SER A 110 -18.73 -6.30 14.64
CA SER A 110 -19.55 -7.00 15.62
C SER A 110 -21.02 -6.99 15.18
N ASN A 111 -21.84 -7.91 15.72
CA ASN A 111 -23.26 -8.00 15.36
C ASN A 111 -24.07 -6.73 15.67
N LYS A 112 -23.66 -5.95 16.66
CA LYS A 112 -24.26 -4.65 17.02
C LYS A 112 -23.14 -3.65 17.26
N SER A 113 -23.32 -2.40 16.80
CA SER A 113 -22.40 -1.30 17.07
C SER A 113 -22.07 -1.22 18.57
N LEU A 114 -20.81 -0.98 18.88
CA LEU A 114 -20.37 -0.80 20.26
C LEU A 114 -20.69 0.62 20.72
N LYS A 115 -21.11 0.75 21.97
CA LYS A 115 -21.30 2.04 22.63
C LYS A 115 -20.03 2.43 23.38
N THR A 116 -19.89 3.72 23.66
CA THR A 116 -18.90 4.23 24.60
C THR A 116 -18.96 3.43 25.91
N ASP A 117 -17.83 3.22 26.56
CA ASP A 117 -17.60 2.39 27.74
C ASP A 117 -17.85 0.89 27.58
N THR A 118 -18.14 0.41 26.38
CA THR A 118 -18.21 -1.04 26.16
C THR A 118 -16.85 -1.66 26.44
N ARG A 119 -16.82 -2.59 27.39
CA ARG A 119 -15.62 -3.40 27.71
C ARG A 119 -15.54 -4.62 26.82
N ILE A 120 -14.33 -4.91 26.34
CA ILE A 120 -13.99 -6.06 25.50
C ILE A 120 -12.82 -6.81 26.10
N ILE A 121 -12.82 -8.12 25.92
CA ILE A 121 -11.76 -9.02 26.38
C ILE A 121 -11.14 -9.64 25.13
N ILE A 122 -9.85 -9.39 24.92
CA ILE A 122 -9.07 -9.87 23.78
C ILE A 122 -8.36 -11.16 24.20
N ASP A 123 -8.53 -12.23 23.42
CA ASP A 123 -7.90 -13.53 23.63
C ASP A 123 -8.02 -14.04 25.09
N LYS A 124 -9.13 -13.70 25.79
CA LYS A 124 -9.38 -14.04 27.19
C LYS A 124 -8.31 -13.55 28.18
N LYS A 125 -7.39 -12.68 27.75
CA LYS A 125 -6.23 -12.23 28.56
C LYS A 125 -6.20 -10.73 28.75
N PHE A 126 -6.50 -9.95 27.70
CA PHE A 126 -6.31 -8.51 27.71
C PHE A 126 -7.64 -7.80 27.73
N HIS A 127 -7.73 -6.75 28.50
CA HIS A 127 -8.94 -5.94 28.64
C HIS A 127 -8.77 -4.59 27.99
N ALA A 128 -9.78 -4.17 27.25
CA ALA A 128 -9.84 -2.86 26.63
C ALA A 128 -11.26 -2.29 26.71
N ARG A 129 -11.37 -0.99 26.50
CA ARG A 129 -12.62 -0.24 26.55
C ARG A 129 -12.75 0.66 25.32
N VAL A 130 -13.95 0.74 24.77
CA VAL A 130 -14.33 1.73 23.76
C VAL A 130 -14.48 3.09 24.43
N LEU A 131 -13.73 4.08 24.00
CA LEU A 131 -13.83 5.45 24.51
C LEU A 131 -14.81 6.28 23.68
N ASP A 132 -14.69 6.20 22.34
CA ASP A 132 -15.49 7.01 21.44
C ASP A 132 -15.49 6.39 20.03
N LYS A 133 -16.24 7.03 19.11
CA LYS A 133 -16.28 6.70 17.71
C LYS A 133 -16.06 7.97 16.89
N THR A 134 -15.08 7.93 15.96
CA THR A 134 -14.78 9.04 15.06
C THR A 134 -15.88 9.22 14.01
N GLU A 135 -15.90 10.40 13.35
CA GLU A 135 -16.80 10.69 12.23
C GLU A 135 -16.62 9.71 11.06
N ASP A 136 -15.37 9.26 10.82
CA ASP A 136 -15.02 8.27 9.78
C ASP A 136 -15.41 6.83 10.16
N GLY A 137 -16.00 6.64 11.34
CA GLY A 137 -16.53 5.36 11.81
C GLY A 137 -15.51 4.45 12.51
N LEU A 138 -14.29 4.92 12.76
CA LEU A 138 -13.31 4.24 13.59
C LEU A 138 -13.68 4.37 15.07
N TYR A 139 -13.23 3.41 15.87
CA TYR A 139 -13.39 3.46 17.32
C TYR A 139 -12.07 3.86 17.97
N ILE A 140 -12.14 4.76 18.94
CA ILE A 140 -11.06 5.05 19.86
C ILE A 140 -11.17 4.04 21.00
N ILE A 141 -10.14 3.23 21.17
CA ILE A 141 -10.09 2.18 22.19
C ILE A 141 -8.88 2.36 23.11
N ALA A 142 -9.06 2.04 24.39
CA ALA A 142 -8.01 2.12 25.40
C ALA A 142 -7.79 0.77 26.05
N LEU A 143 -6.53 0.39 26.29
CA LEU A 143 -6.18 -0.71 27.16
C LEU A 143 -6.43 -0.35 28.63
N ASP A 144 -6.74 -1.35 29.44
CA ASP A 144 -6.82 -1.20 30.89
C ASP A 144 -5.44 -0.83 31.50
N GLU A 145 -5.44 -0.25 32.69
CA GLU A 145 -4.25 0.36 33.32
C GLU A 145 -3.09 -0.61 33.60
N THR A 146 -3.36 -1.90 33.60
CA THR A 146 -2.36 -2.95 33.79
C THR A 146 -1.45 -3.21 32.57
N LEU A 147 -1.75 -2.57 31.43
CA LEU A 147 -1.03 -2.75 30.17
C LEU A 147 -0.49 -1.42 29.67
N ASP A 148 0.77 -1.42 29.24
CA ASP A 148 1.48 -0.22 28.83
C ASP A 148 1.28 0.12 27.33
N SER A 149 1.00 -0.88 26.50
CA SER A 149 1.01 -0.68 25.05
C SER A 149 0.23 -1.72 24.28
N TRP A 150 -0.46 -1.27 23.22
CA TRP A 150 -1.06 -2.12 22.20
C TRP A 150 -0.04 -3.00 21.47
N TYR A 151 1.21 -2.57 21.32
CA TYR A 151 2.25 -3.39 20.67
C TYR A 151 2.39 -4.74 21.37
N LYS A 152 2.40 -4.78 22.71
CA LYS A 152 2.49 -6.03 23.48
C LYS A 152 1.28 -6.95 23.28
N VAL A 153 0.08 -6.37 23.13
CA VAL A 153 -1.15 -7.14 22.84
C VAL A 153 -1.08 -7.73 21.43
N LEU A 154 -0.62 -6.93 20.43
CA LEU A 154 -0.48 -7.36 19.05
C LEU A 154 0.60 -8.45 18.89
N GLU A 155 1.73 -8.32 19.58
CA GLU A 155 2.79 -9.34 19.58
C GLU A 155 2.30 -10.68 20.13
N THR A 156 1.45 -10.66 21.18
CA THR A 156 0.99 -11.86 21.87
C THR A 156 -0.20 -12.53 21.19
N SER A 157 -1.18 -11.75 20.72
CA SER A 157 -2.51 -12.24 20.29
C SER A 157 -2.92 -11.72 18.90
N GLY A 158 -2.02 -11.01 18.22
CA GLY A 158 -2.29 -10.44 16.90
C GLY A 158 -2.19 -11.46 15.77
N HIS A 159 -3.00 -11.24 14.74
CA HIS A 159 -2.99 -11.98 13.48
C HIS A 159 -2.68 -11.03 12.33
N MET A 160 -1.97 -11.53 11.31
CA MET A 160 -1.66 -10.73 10.11
C MET A 160 -2.95 -10.29 9.41
N PRO A 161 -3.10 -9.00 9.12
CA PRO A 161 -4.31 -8.45 8.51
C PRO A 161 -4.27 -8.59 6.98
N LEU A 162 -4.40 -9.84 6.48
CA LEU A 162 -4.43 -10.05 5.03
C LEU A 162 -5.60 -9.30 4.38
N PRO A 163 -5.40 -8.79 3.15
CA PRO A 163 -6.43 -8.13 2.37
C PRO A 163 -7.67 -9.01 2.15
N PRO A 164 -8.90 -8.43 2.15
CA PRO A 164 -10.13 -9.20 2.04
C PRO A 164 -10.26 -10.05 0.77
N TYR A 165 -9.64 -9.64 -0.34
CA TYR A 165 -9.70 -10.39 -1.61
C TYR A 165 -8.93 -11.72 -1.58
N MET A 166 -8.05 -11.95 -0.61
CA MET A 166 -7.37 -13.24 -0.43
C MET A 166 -8.31 -14.33 0.06
N GLN A 167 -9.45 -13.98 0.65
CA GLN A 167 -10.53 -14.88 1.08
C GLN A 167 -10.05 -16.08 1.92
N ARG A 168 -8.97 -15.92 2.65
CA ARG A 168 -8.39 -16.93 3.55
C ARG A 168 -7.91 -16.30 4.85
N GLU A 169 -7.78 -17.13 5.86
CA GLU A 169 -7.12 -16.73 7.11
C GLU A 169 -5.60 -16.67 6.93
N ALA A 170 -4.96 -15.84 7.76
CA ALA A 170 -3.52 -15.74 7.77
C ALA A 170 -2.90 -17.03 8.34
N GLN A 171 -1.87 -17.53 7.68
CA GLN A 171 -1.05 -18.65 8.09
C GLN A 171 0.25 -18.16 8.74
N ASP A 172 0.99 -19.02 9.41
CA ASP A 172 2.26 -18.62 10.05
C ASP A 172 3.29 -18.12 9.04
N GLU A 173 3.28 -18.64 7.83
CA GLU A 173 4.11 -18.16 6.73
C GLU A 173 3.87 -16.68 6.40
N ASP A 174 2.61 -16.20 6.48
CA ASP A 174 2.28 -14.81 6.16
C ASP A 174 2.96 -13.81 7.09
N LYS A 175 3.33 -14.20 8.31
CA LYS A 175 4.10 -13.35 9.23
C LYS A 175 5.43 -12.92 8.63
N LEU A 176 6.05 -13.79 7.82
CA LEU A 176 7.31 -13.53 7.13
C LEU A 176 7.10 -13.07 5.69
N ARG A 177 6.12 -13.67 5.00
CA ARG A 177 5.92 -13.43 3.56
C ARG A 177 5.16 -12.15 3.27
N TYR A 178 4.25 -11.71 4.16
CA TYR A 178 3.55 -10.42 4.06
C TYR A 178 4.33 -9.28 4.72
N GLN A 179 5.67 -9.38 4.68
CA GLN A 179 6.65 -8.36 5.09
C GLN A 179 7.72 -8.22 4.02
N THR A 180 8.22 -7.00 3.81
CA THR A 180 9.42 -6.78 2.99
C THR A 180 10.67 -7.22 3.75
N VAL A 181 11.75 -7.58 3.02
CA VAL A 181 13.03 -7.96 3.64
C VAL A 181 13.73 -6.77 4.32
N PHE A 182 13.27 -5.56 4.04
CA PHE A 182 13.77 -4.30 4.60
C PHE A 182 12.76 -3.61 5.53
N ALA A 183 11.73 -4.33 6.01
CA ALA A 183 10.76 -3.80 6.95
C ALA A 183 11.41 -3.47 8.30
N GLU A 184 11.26 -2.22 8.77
CA GLU A 184 11.93 -1.70 9.96
C GLU A 184 10.96 -0.96 10.88
N LYS A 185 10.24 0.06 10.37
CA LYS A 185 9.39 0.95 11.18
C LYS A 185 7.98 0.42 11.32
N GLU A 186 7.62 0.00 12.52
CA GLU A 186 6.30 -0.55 12.86
C GLU A 186 5.19 0.50 12.76
N GLY A 187 4.02 0.13 12.19
CA GLY A 187 2.87 1.03 12.13
C GLY A 187 1.88 0.74 11.00
N ALA A 188 2.23 -0.10 10.03
CA ALA A 188 1.34 -0.40 8.92
C ALA A 188 0.33 -1.51 9.24
N VAL A 189 -0.83 -1.44 8.60
CA VAL A 189 -1.89 -2.46 8.60
C VAL A 189 -1.84 -3.30 7.33
N ALA A 190 -1.18 -2.81 6.29
CA ALA A 190 -0.97 -3.53 5.05
C ALA A 190 0.48 -3.40 4.58
N ALA A 191 0.98 -4.43 3.86
CA ALA A 191 2.33 -4.41 3.32
C ALA A 191 2.46 -3.43 2.14
N PRO A 192 3.63 -2.79 1.94
CA PRO A 192 3.97 -2.11 0.70
C PRO A 192 4.30 -3.16 -0.37
N THR A 193 3.25 -3.66 -1.04
CA THR A 193 3.24 -4.94 -1.76
C THR A 193 4.26 -5.04 -2.89
N ALA A 194 4.57 -3.94 -3.59
CA ALA A 194 5.63 -3.93 -4.60
C ALA A 194 7.03 -4.23 -4.02
N GLY A 195 7.23 -3.94 -2.74
CA GLY A 195 8.46 -4.28 -2.01
C GLY A 195 8.59 -5.79 -1.70
N LEU A 196 7.49 -6.56 -1.74
CA LEU A 196 7.50 -7.99 -1.46
C LEU A 196 8.26 -8.81 -2.52
N HIS A 197 8.44 -8.26 -3.71
CA HIS A 197 9.18 -8.88 -4.80
C HIS A 197 10.71 -8.88 -4.59
N PHE A 198 11.21 -8.02 -3.71
CA PHE A 198 12.64 -7.97 -3.43
C PHE A 198 13.06 -9.05 -2.45
N ASN A 199 14.20 -9.67 -2.72
CA ASN A 199 14.97 -10.43 -1.76
C ASN A 199 16.31 -9.71 -1.50
N GLN A 200 17.05 -10.12 -0.47
CA GLN A 200 18.31 -9.46 -0.10
C GLN A 200 19.35 -9.57 -1.23
N GLU A 201 19.42 -10.71 -1.90
CA GLU A 201 20.38 -10.95 -2.99
C GLU A 201 20.21 -9.94 -4.14
N LEU A 202 18.96 -9.62 -4.54
CA LEU A 202 18.69 -8.64 -5.60
C LEU A 202 19.10 -7.23 -5.16
N LEU A 203 18.80 -6.86 -3.90
CA LEU A 203 19.20 -5.56 -3.35
C LEU A 203 20.72 -5.41 -3.32
N ASP A 204 21.44 -6.45 -2.87
CA ASP A 204 22.90 -6.45 -2.81
C ASP A 204 23.53 -6.31 -4.22
N LYS A 205 22.96 -7.01 -5.22
CA LYS A 205 23.40 -6.91 -6.62
C LYS A 205 23.15 -5.51 -7.20
N LEU A 206 21.99 -4.91 -6.94
CA LEU A 206 21.67 -3.55 -7.39
C LEU A 206 22.64 -2.53 -6.76
N GLN A 207 22.91 -2.66 -5.46
CA GLN A 207 23.86 -1.80 -4.76
C GLN A 207 25.28 -1.99 -5.31
N ALA A 208 25.72 -3.21 -5.57
CA ALA A 208 27.02 -3.50 -6.18
C ALA A 208 27.14 -2.95 -7.61
N LYS A 209 26.03 -2.86 -8.36
CA LYS A 209 25.97 -2.18 -9.67
C LYS A 209 26.10 -0.66 -9.54
N GLY A 210 25.94 -0.10 -8.35
CA GLY A 210 25.99 1.34 -8.06
C GLY A 210 24.62 2.03 -8.09
N VAL A 211 23.53 1.27 -7.95
CA VAL A 211 22.21 1.84 -7.66
C VAL A 211 22.20 2.31 -6.22
N ILE A 212 21.72 3.52 -5.99
CA ILE A 212 21.63 4.13 -4.66
C ILE A 212 20.29 3.68 -4.05
N ILE A 213 20.33 2.97 -2.92
CA ILE A 213 19.12 2.52 -2.23
C ILE A 213 18.87 3.43 -1.04
N THR A 214 17.66 3.96 -0.94
CA THR A 214 17.20 4.76 0.21
C THR A 214 15.76 4.44 0.58
N TYR A 215 15.31 4.93 1.74
CA TYR A 215 14.05 4.52 2.33
C TYR A 215 13.20 5.73 2.71
N VAL A 216 11.89 5.55 2.54
CA VAL A 216 10.86 6.38 3.14
C VAL A 216 9.96 5.50 3.99
N THR A 217 9.18 6.09 4.88
CA THR A 217 8.13 5.39 5.60
C THR A 217 6.78 5.93 5.17
N LEU A 218 5.87 5.06 4.77
CA LEU A 218 4.44 5.33 4.74
C LEU A 218 3.75 4.17 5.44
N HIS A 219 3.05 4.45 6.52
CA HIS A 219 2.25 3.44 7.22
C HIS A 219 0.95 3.24 6.47
N VAL A 220 0.88 2.12 5.72
CA VAL A 220 -0.29 1.78 4.90
C VAL A 220 -1.45 1.43 5.81
N GLY A 221 -2.53 2.19 5.70
CA GLY A 221 -3.78 1.96 6.40
C GLY A 221 -4.69 0.95 5.68
N SER A 222 -5.74 0.48 6.37
CA SER A 222 -6.76 -0.41 5.81
C SER A 222 -7.58 0.26 4.70
N GLY A 223 -7.56 1.59 4.65
CA GLY A 223 -8.25 2.39 3.64
C GLY A 223 -7.83 2.07 2.21
N THR A 224 -6.59 1.60 2.01
CA THR A 224 -6.07 1.19 0.69
C THR A 224 -6.90 0.07 0.03
N PHE A 225 -7.61 -0.73 0.81
CA PHE A 225 -8.49 -1.81 0.31
C PHE A 225 -9.96 -1.41 0.23
N ARG A 226 -10.31 -0.16 0.58
CA ARG A 226 -11.70 0.29 0.49
C ARG A 226 -12.03 0.66 -0.95
N PRO A 227 -13.18 0.19 -1.46
CA PRO A 227 -13.64 0.62 -2.78
C PRO A 227 -14.01 2.11 -2.74
N VAL A 228 -13.75 2.81 -3.83
CA VAL A 228 -14.30 4.14 -4.07
C VAL A 228 -15.82 4.03 -4.21
N ARG A 229 -16.58 4.90 -3.55
CA ARG A 229 -18.05 4.82 -3.46
C ARG A 229 -18.77 6.04 -4.06
N VAL A 230 -18.07 6.81 -4.86
CA VAL A 230 -18.61 7.98 -5.55
C VAL A 230 -18.54 7.76 -7.05
N ASP A 231 -19.48 8.31 -7.80
CA ASP A 231 -19.48 8.19 -9.26
C ASP A 231 -18.46 9.15 -9.88
N ASN A 232 -18.35 10.37 -9.34
CA ASN A 232 -17.32 11.32 -9.72
C ASN A 232 -16.16 11.25 -8.72
N ILE A 233 -14.94 10.92 -9.22
CA ILE A 233 -13.76 10.74 -8.37
C ILE A 233 -13.36 12.02 -7.63
N LEU A 234 -13.76 13.21 -8.10
CA LEU A 234 -13.47 14.50 -7.43
C LEU A 234 -14.19 14.61 -6.07
N ASP A 235 -15.28 13.86 -5.87
CA ASP A 235 -16.01 13.81 -4.60
C ASP A 235 -15.38 12.84 -3.61
N HIS A 236 -14.36 12.06 -4.05
CA HIS A 236 -13.68 11.10 -3.21
C HIS A 236 -12.78 11.79 -2.18
N LYS A 237 -12.93 11.41 -0.92
CA LYS A 237 -12.06 11.87 0.17
C LYS A 237 -11.04 10.79 0.51
N MET A 238 -9.77 11.08 0.22
CA MET A 238 -8.67 10.20 0.63
C MET A 238 -8.54 10.19 2.16
N HIS A 239 -8.32 9.00 2.70
CA HIS A 239 -7.91 8.85 4.10
C HIS A 239 -6.45 9.31 4.28
N ALA A 240 -6.16 9.81 5.47
CA ALA A 240 -4.82 10.22 5.82
C ALA A 240 -3.95 9.02 6.18
N GLU A 241 -2.72 9.00 5.67
CA GLU A 241 -1.68 8.02 6.01
C GLU A 241 -0.43 8.77 6.49
N TYR A 242 0.20 8.24 7.54
CA TYR A 242 1.43 8.83 8.07
C TYR A 242 2.62 8.55 7.15
N ILE A 243 3.36 9.60 6.82
CA ILE A 243 4.60 9.54 6.05
C ILE A 243 5.77 10.12 6.83
N ASP A 244 6.97 9.60 6.55
CA ASP A 244 8.22 10.10 7.10
C ASP A 244 9.33 9.98 6.05
N VAL A 245 9.91 11.12 5.69
CA VAL A 245 11.07 11.23 4.80
C VAL A 245 12.20 11.90 5.56
N SER A 246 13.26 11.15 5.80
CA SER A 246 14.41 11.66 6.53
C SER A 246 15.17 12.72 5.72
N LYS A 247 15.91 13.57 6.43
CA LYS A 247 16.81 14.58 5.83
C LYS A 247 17.85 13.94 4.90
N GLU A 248 18.36 12.77 5.26
CA GLU A 248 19.33 12.04 4.45
C GLU A 248 18.71 11.63 3.11
N THR A 249 17.53 10.97 3.13
CA THR A 249 16.78 10.58 1.92
C THR A 249 16.44 11.79 1.07
N ALA A 250 15.95 12.88 1.67
CA ALA A 250 15.65 14.12 0.96
C ALA A 250 16.89 14.68 0.23
N ASN A 251 18.06 14.68 0.89
CA ASN A 251 19.31 15.16 0.30
C ASN A 251 19.78 14.25 -0.85
N ILE A 252 19.68 12.92 -0.71
CA ILE A 252 20.01 11.97 -1.78
C ILE A 252 19.15 12.26 -3.02
N ILE A 253 17.85 12.42 -2.86
CA ILE A 253 16.91 12.68 -3.96
C ILE A 253 17.20 14.06 -4.59
N LYS A 254 17.38 15.11 -3.79
CA LYS A 254 17.71 16.45 -4.29
C LYS A 254 19.01 16.44 -5.10
N GLN A 255 20.04 15.71 -4.63
CA GLN A 255 21.30 15.61 -5.34
C GLN A 255 21.15 14.82 -6.65
N ALA A 256 20.47 13.68 -6.62
CA ALA A 256 20.22 12.87 -7.81
C ALA A 256 19.49 13.67 -8.91
N LYS A 257 18.49 14.47 -8.53
CA LYS A 257 17.79 15.36 -9.49
C LYS A 257 18.70 16.43 -10.09
N LYS A 258 19.61 17.02 -9.32
CA LYS A 258 20.60 17.98 -9.83
C LYS A 258 21.55 17.32 -10.86
N ASP A 259 21.88 16.04 -10.61
CA ASP A 259 22.80 15.27 -11.46
C ASP A 259 22.07 14.56 -12.61
N ASN A 260 20.76 14.80 -12.79
CA ASN A 260 19.88 14.16 -13.79
C ASN A 260 19.85 12.61 -13.68
N HIS A 261 19.98 12.07 -12.48
CA HIS A 261 19.78 10.66 -12.20
C HIS A 261 18.30 10.35 -11.99
N ARG A 262 17.87 9.14 -12.39
CA ARG A 262 16.47 8.74 -12.30
C ARG A 262 16.09 8.38 -10.85
N ILE A 263 14.90 8.81 -10.44
CA ILE A 263 14.28 8.42 -9.17
C ILE A 263 13.27 7.32 -9.45
N VAL A 264 13.50 6.15 -8.85
CA VAL A 264 12.73 4.93 -9.02
C VAL A 264 11.94 4.66 -7.76
N ALA A 265 10.62 4.79 -7.81
CA ALA A 265 9.73 4.47 -6.70
C ALA A 265 9.32 3.00 -6.72
N VAL A 266 9.42 2.31 -5.58
CA VAL A 266 8.89 0.97 -5.40
C VAL A 266 7.56 1.04 -4.64
N GLY A 267 6.48 0.91 -5.39
CA GLY A 267 5.10 0.98 -4.91
C GLY A 267 4.50 2.38 -4.96
N THR A 268 3.18 2.39 -5.08
CA THR A 268 2.37 3.62 -5.06
C THR A 268 2.50 4.38 -3.73
N THR A 269 2.87 3.70 -2.65
CA THR A 269 3.14 4.30 -1.34
C THR A 269 4.35 5.22 -1.39
N VAL A 270 5.47 4.79 -1.99
CA VAL A 270 6.66 5.62 -2.18
C VAL A 270 6.35 6.79 -3.09
N LEU A 271 5.65 6.53 -4.20
CA LEU A 271 5.26 7.61 -5.12
C LEU A 271 4.42 8.67 -4.39
N ARG A 272 3.39 8.27 -3.65
CA ARG A 272 2.55 9.21 -2.88
C ARG A 272 3.35 9.97 -1.83
N THR A 273 4.31 9.33 -1.17
CA THR A 273 5.18 9.99 -0.18
C THR A 273 6.00 11.09 -0.83
N LEU A 274 6.65 10.80 -1.95
CA LEU A 274 7.59 11.74 -2.59
C LEU A 274 6.91 12.82 -3.43
N GLU A 275 5.69 12.57 -3.91
CA GLU A 275 4.89 13.55 -4.66
C GLU A 275 3.91 14.33 -3.79
N SER A 276 3.87 14.07 -2.47
CA SER A 276 3.20 14.95 -1.51
C SER A 276 3.85 16.34 -1.58
N ASP A 277 3.03 17.40 -1.54
CA ASP A 277 3.48 18.79 -1.78
C ASP A 277 4.25 19.38 -0.60
N TYR A 278 5.34 18.69 -0.21
CA TYR A 278 6.22 19.05 0.88
C TYR A 278 7.68 19.18 0.40
N ASP A 279 8.50 19.91 1.14
CA ASP A 279 9.95 20.02 0.88
C ASP A 279 10.68 18.74 1.27
N LEU A 280 10.38 17.64 0.60
CA LEU A 280 10.90 16.27 0.73
C LEU A 280 11.25 15.79 2.16
N GLU A 281 11.87 16.61 3.01
CA GLU A 281 12.10 16.32 4.43
C GLU A 281 10.80 16.60 5.20
N TYR A 282 10.02 15.56 5.50
CA TYR A 282 8.72 15.72 6.13
C TYR A 282 8.33 14.50 6.96
N SER A 283 7.67 14.77 8.09
CA SER A 283 7.07 13.76 8.95
C SER A 283 5.68 14.21 9.37
N GLY A 284 4.65 13.49 8.98
CA GLY A 284 3.26 13.83 9.25
C GLY A 284 2.28 13.05 8.39
N ASP A 285 1.03 13.47 8.34
CA ASP A 285 -0.01 12.81 7.56
C ASP A 285 -0.11 13.38 6.14
N THR A 286 -0.34 12.50 5.15
CA THR A 286 -0.72 12.87 3.78
C THR A 286 -2.06 12.27 3.39
N ASN A 287 -2.86 13.05 2.68
CA ASN A 287 -4.10 12.59 2.04
C ASN A 287 -4.09 12.84 0.53
N ILE A 288 -2.89 12.88 -0.06
CA ILE A 288 -2.73 13.14 -1.49
C ILE A 288 -3.54 12.15 -2.33
N PHE A 289 -4.34 12.67 -3.25
CA PHE A 289 -5.10 11.91 -4.22
C PHE A 289 -4.57 12.21 -5.63
N ILE A 290 -3.99 11.19 -6.26
CA ILE A 290 -3.35 11.30 -7.57
C ILE A 290 -4.25 10.63 -8.62
N TYR A 291 -4.64 11.41 -9.64
CA TYR A 291 -5.44 11.01 -10.79
C TYR A 291 -4.98 11.74 -12.04
N PRO A 292 -5.42 11.38 -13.26
CA PRO A 292 -4.98 12.02 -14.51
C PRO A 292 -5.11 13.54 -14.49
N GLY A 293 -4.04 14.22 -14.83
CA GLY A 293 -3.87 15.68 -14.71
C GLY A 293 -2.93 16.10 -13.57
N PHE A 294 -2.50 15.16 -12.72
CA PHE A 294 -1.49 15.42 -11.70
C PHE A 294 -0.10 15.64 -12.34
N GLU A 295 0.63 16.64 -11.86
CA GLU A 295 1.98 16.98 -12.31
C GLU A 295 3.03 16.34 -11.40
N PHE A 296 3.71 15.30 -11.88
CA PHE A 296 4.77 14.63 -11.15
C PHE A 296 6.06 15.44 -11.16
N LYS A 297 6.66 15.63 -9.99
CA LYS A 297 7.86 16.46 -9.81
C LYS A 297 9.12 15.65 -9.50
N VAL A 298 8.97 14.49 -8.85
CA VAL A 298 10.08 13.75 -8.26
C VAL A 298 10.36 12.45 -9.00
N ILE A 299 9.34 11.63 -9.23
CA ILE A 299 9.48 10.24 -9.68
C ILE A 299 9.62 10.16 -11.21
N ASP A 300 10.57 9.36 -11.69
CA ASP A 300 10.78 9.09 -13.10
C ASP A 300 10.33 7.69 -13.52
N ILE A 301 10.47 6.70 -12.61
CA ILE A 301 10.08 5.29 -12.83
C ILE A 301 9.29 4.79 -11.62
N LEU A 302 8.22 4.05 -11.87
CA LEU A 302 7.41 3.40 -10.85
C LEU A 302 7.40 1.88 -11.07
N ILE A 303 7.81 1.12 -10.05
CA ILE A 303 7.65 -0.33 -9.98
C ILE A 303 6.46 -0.61 -9.06
N THR A 304 5.43 -1.32 -9.55
CA THR A 304 4.22 -1.56 -8.76
C THR A 304 3.50 -2.84 -9.18
N ASN A 305 2.61 -3.34 -8.31
CA ASN A 305 1.70 -4.45 -8.64
C ASN A 305 0.56 -3.97 -9.54
N PHE A 306 -0.23 -4.94 -10.06
CA PHE A 306 -1.52 -4.64 -10.69
C PHE A 306 -2.59 -4.39 -9.64
N HIS A 307 -3.38 -3.34 -9.82
CA HIS A 307 -4.34 -2.83 -8.83
C HIS A 307 -5.78 -3.21 -9.18
N LEU A 308 -6.66 -3.12 -8.18
CA LEU A 308 -8.10 -3.38 -8.30
C LEU A 308 -8.78 -2.45 -9.32
N PRO A 309 -9.80 -2.93 -10.05
CA PRO A 309 -10.67 -2.03 -10.82
C PRO A 309 -11.32 -0.99 -9.90
N LYS A 310 -11.59 0.19 -10.44
CA LYS A 310 -12.23 1.32 -9.74
C LYS A 310 -11.50 1.74 -8.46
N SER A 311 -10.17 1.54 -8.38
CA SER A 311 -9.36 1.91 -7.22
C SER A 311 -8.60 3.20 -7.44
N THR A 312 -8.33 3.92 -6.34
CA THR A 312 -7.47 5.11 -6.35
C THR A 312 -6.06 4.81 -6.86
N LEU A 313 -5.58 3.56 -6.68
CA LEU A 313 -4.28 3.13 -7.16
C LEU A 313 -4.23 2.94 -8.68
N LEU A 314 -5.32 2.46 -9.31
CA LEU A 314 -5.42 2.41 -10.77
C LEU A 314 -5.45 3.83 -11.36
N MET A 315 -6.13 4.77 -10.70
CA MET A 315 -6.13 6.18 -11.10
C MET A 315 -4.73 6.78 -11.04
N LEU A 316 -3.96 6.46 -9.98
CA LEU A 316 -2.59 6.92 -9.80
C LEU A 316 -1.66 6.42 -10.92
N VAL A 317 -1.68 5.12 -11.25
CA VAL A 317 -0.82 4.60 -12.33
C VAL A 317 -1.25 5.12 -13.70
N ALA A 318 -2.56 5.35 -13.90
CA ALA A 318 -3.07 5.99 -15.10
C ALA A 318 -2.63 7.46 -15.23
N ALA A 319 -2.53 8.17 -14.10
CA ALA A 319 -1.95 9.52 -14.07
C ALA A 319 -0.46 9.50 -14.42
N PHE A 320 0.28 8.53 -13.88
CA PHE A 320 1.74 8.45 -14.02
C PHE A 320 2.20 8.10 -15.44
N ALA A 321 1.66 7.02 -16.00
CA ALA A 321 2.12 6.49 -17.29
C ALA A 321 1.19 6.80 -18.47
N GLY A 322 0.05 7.42 -18.22
CA GLY A 322 -0.99 7.71 -19.21
C GLY A 322 -2.11 6.67 -19.19
N TYR A 323 -3.36 7.15 -19.26
CA TYR A 323 -4.56 6.33 -19.12
C TYR A 323 -4.62 5.18 -20.16
N ASP A 324 -4.50 5.51 -21.46
CA ASP A 324 -4.63 4.51 -22.54
C ASP A 324 -3.54 3.43 -22.43
N LYS A 325 -2.31 3.83 -22.14
CA LYS A 325 -1.18 2.94 -21.91
C LYS A 325 -1.43 1.97 -20.75
N ILE A 326 -1.97 2.46 -19.65
CA ILE A 326 -2.29 1.63 -18.49
C ILE A 326 -3.43 0.67 -18.78
N MET A 327 -4.52 1.11 -19.41
CA MET A 327 -5.62 0.22 -19.76
C MET A 327 -5.18 -0.88 -20.73
N LEU A 328 -4.29 -0.53 -21.70
CA LEU A 328 -3.69 -1.53 -22.58
C LEU A 328 -2.76 -2.48 -21.83
N ALA A 329 -1.95 -2.00 -20.88
CA ALA A 329 -1.08 -2.84 -20.05
C ALA A 329 -1.89 -3.86 -19.21
N TYR A 330 -3.02 -3.43 -18.65
CA TYR A 330 -3.90 -4.31 -17.88
C TYR A 330 -4.58 -5.37 -18.77
N ALA A 331 -5.07 -4.98 -19.96
CA ALA A 331 -5.63 -5.92 -20.92
C ALA A 331 -4.56 -6.96 -21.35
N THR A 332 -3.34 -6.50 -21.64
CA THR A 332 -2.20 -7.36 -22.00
C THR A 332 -1.82 -8.31 -20.86
N ALA A 333 -1.79 -7.82 -19.61
CA ALA A 333 -1.48 -8.63 -18.44
C ALA A 333 -2.53 -9.74 -18.21
N ILE A 334 -3.82 -9.43 -18.43
CA ILE A 334 -4.90 -10.42 -18.34
C ILE A 334 -4.75 -11.48 -19.44
N GLU A 335 -4.53 -11.06 -20.67
CA GLU A 335 -4.34 -11.97 -21.81
C GLU A 335 -3.14 -12.91 -21.61
N ARG A 336 -2.03 -12.37 -21.07
CA ARG A 336 -0.79 -13.12 -20.79
C ARG A 336 -0.81 -13.83 -19.43
N LYS A 337 -1.95 -13.81 -18.70
CA LYS A 337 -2.18 -14.51 -17.43
C LYS A 337 -1.25 -14.09 -16.30
N TYR A 338 -0.87 -12.82 -16.25
CA TYR A 338 -0.22 -12.24 -15.08
C TYR A 338 -1.11 -12.38 -13.85
N LYS A 339 -0.50 -12.51 -12.69
CA LYS A 339 -1.20 -12.55 -11.41
C LYS A 339 -1.32 -11.14 -10.83
N PHE A 340 -2.45 -10.90 -10.17
CA PHE A 340 -2.83 -9.58 -9.70
C PHE A 340 -2.76 -9.46 -8.18
N TYR A 341 -2.67 -8.23 -7.68
CA TYR A 341 -2.70 -7.79 -6.30
C TYR A 341 -1.42 -8.10 -5.51
N SER A 342 -1.51 -8.22 -4.15
CA SER A 342 -0.35 -8.18 -3.23
C SER A 342 0.70 -9.25 -3.49
N TYR A 343 0.28 -10.47 -3.78
CA TYR A 343 1.18 -11.60 -4.09
C TYR A 343 1.29 -11.87 -5.60
N GLY A 344 0.67 -11.01 -6.40
CA GLY A 344 0.71 -11.12 -7.86
C GLY A 344 2.03 -10.67 -8.45
N ASP A 345 1.99 -10.38 -9.73
CA ASP A 345 3.14 -9.93 -10.53
C ASP A 345 3.29 -8.40 -10.48
N ALA A 346 4.33 -7.89 -11.11
CA ALA A 346 4.65 -6.48 -11.12
C ALA A 346 4.66 -5.89 -12.52
N MET A 347 4.61 -4.57 -12.58
CA MET A 347 4.89 -3.78 -13.77
C MET A 347 5.93 -2.70 -13.47
N ILE A 348 6.73 -2.34 -14.46
CA ILE A 348 7.60 -1.18 -14.42
C ILE A 348 7.08 -0.13 -15.41
N LEU A 349 6.81 1.06 -14.88
CA LEU A 349 6.19 2.18 -15.57
C LEU A 349 7.15 3.35 -15.63
N TYR A 350 7.13 4.06 -16.74
CA TYR A 350 7.93 5.25 -16.97
C TYR A 350 7.01 6.46 -17.08
N ARG A 351 7.41 7.57 -16.45
CA ARG A 351 6.62 8.80 -16.46
C ARG A 351 6.35 9.27 -17.88
N LYS A 352 5.09 9.67 -18.13
CA LYS A 352 4.66 10.26 -19.40
C LYS A 352 5.36 11.61 -19.66
#